data_98b85a9aa776d334c445dc3702200f8f
#
_entry.id   98b85a9aa776d334c445dc3702200f8f
#
_cell.length_a   1.000
_cell.length_b   1.000
_cell.length_c   1.000
_cell.angle_alpha   90.00
_cell.angle_beta   90.00
_cell.angle_gamma   90.00
#
_symmetry.space_group_name_H-M   'P 1'
#
loop_
_entity.id
_entity.type
_entity.pdbx_description
1 polymer ?
#
loop_
_entity_poly.entity_id
_entity_poly.type
_entity_poly.pdbx_seq_one_letter_code
_entity_poly.pdbx_strand_id
1 'polypeptide(L)'
;MSRIRSKNTRPEIIVRKYLFSRGLRYRINYNIPGKPDVVFPGEKIAVFVHGCFWHLHGCKYSTFPKTNVSFWENKLKKNKERDRIIEEQLNAEGWNVYIVWECELKENRGKCLEKVLKYIKNTI
;
A
#
# COMPACT_ATOMS: atom_id res chain seq x y z
N MET A 1 4.52 9.49 22.72
CA MET A 1 3.93 8.57 21.82
C MET A 1 4.02 9.10 20.39
N SER A 2 4.38 8.26 19.54
CA SER A 2 4.45 8.66 18.16
C SER A 2 3.06 8.67 17.53
N ARG A 3 2.86 9.59 16.65
CA ARG A 3 1.65 9.61 15.90
C ARG A 3 1.73 8.64 14.77
N ILE A 4 0.67 7.89 14.59
CA ILE A 4 0.57 6.99 13.47
C ILE A 4 -0.14 7.76 12.37
N ARG A 5 0.58 8.02 11.30
CA ARG A 5 0.02 8.76 10.18
C ARG A 5 -0.64 7.80 9.22
N SER A 6 -1.80 8.16 8.74
CA SER A 6 -2.48 7.40 7.71
C SER A 6 -2.12 7.90 6.31
N LYS A 7 -1.46 9.05 6.22
CA LYS A 7 -1.08 9.65 4.95
C LYS A 7 0.35 10.16 5.01
N ASN A 8 0.99 10.23 3.83
CA ASN A 8 2.33 10.79 3.67
C ASN A 8 3.35 10.13 4.58
N THR A 9 3.22 8.80 4.77
CA THR A 9 4.22 8.06 5.51
C THR A 9 5.49 7.97 4.66
N ARG A 10 6.61 7.64 5.31
CA ARG A 10 7.87 7.57 4.60
C ARG A 10 7.86 6.62 3.41
N PRO A 11 7.31 5.40 3.54
CA PRO A 11 7.22 4.50 2.38
C PRO A 11 6.40 5.08 1.24
N GLU A 12 5.28 5.75 1.54
CA GLU A 12 4.46 6.36 0.51
C GLU A 12 5.24 7.43 -0.26
N ILE A 13 5.97 8.26 0.47
CA ILE A 13 6.75 9.33 -0.14
C ILE A 13 7.83 8.77 -1.04
N ILE A 14 8.49 7.70 -0.61
CA ILE A 14 9.52 7.05 -1.41
C ILE A 14 8.97 6.58 -2.74
N VAL A 15 7.82 5.91 -2.71
CA VAL A 15 7.20 5.40 -3.94
C VAL A 15 6.78 6.56 -4.84
N ARG A 16 6.15 7.58 -4.27
CA ARG A 16 5.70 8.74 -5.05
C ARG A 16 6.85 9.46 -5.73
N LYS A 17 7.92 9.71 -5.01
CA LYS A 17 9.09 10.41 -5.57
C LYS A 17 9.73 9.62 -6.69
N TYR A 18 9.82 8.31 -6.53
CA TYR A 18 10.40 7.46 -7.55
C TYR A 18 9.57 7.52 -8.84
N LEU A 19 8.25 7.35 -8.73
CA LEU A 19 7.39 7.35 -9.89
C LEU A 19 7.39 8.71 -10.58
N PHE A 20 7.39 9.79 -9.81
CA PHE A 20 7.44 11.13 -10.37
C PHE A 20 8.75 11.34 -11.15
N SER A 21 9.87 10.86 -10.59
CA SER A 21 11.17 11.00 -11.25
C SER A 21 11.24 10.23 -12.56
N ARG A 22 10.35 9.26 -12.76
CA ARG A 22 10.29 8.49 -14.00
C ARG A 22 9.27 9.06 -14.98
N GLY A 23 8.76 10.25 -14.70
CA GLY A 23 7.87 10.95 -15.61
C GLY A 23 6.41 10.55 -15.52
N LEU A 24 6.04 9.77 -14.50
CA LEU A 24 4.66 9.35 -14.33
C LEU A 24 3.87 10.39 -13.55
N ARG A 25 2.66 10.66 -14.01
CA ARG A 25 1.77 11.63 -13.37
C ARG A 25 0.68 10.87 -12.62
N TYR A 26 0.73 10.92 -11.31
CA TYR A 26 -0.24 10.24 -10.46
C TYR A 26 -1.08 11.23 -9.69
N ARG A 27 -2.16 10.72 -9.07
CA ARG A 27 -2.99 11.50 -8.18
C ARG A 27 -2.93 10.89 -6.79
N ILE A 28 -3.09 11.73 -5.78
CA ILE A 28 -3.16 11.29 -4.38
C ILE A 28 -4.51 11.75 -3.83
N ASN A 29 -4.92 11.14 -2.73
CA ASN A 29 -6.20 11.46 -2.09
C ASN A 29 -7.39 11.30 -3.04
N TYR A 30 -7.28 10.35 -3.97
CA TYR A 30 -8.34 10.10 -4.92
C TYR A 30 -9.51 9.41 -4.21
N ASN A 31 -10.73 9.84 -4.53
CA ASN A 31 -11.91 9.38 -3.80
C ASN A 31 -12.47 8.07 -4.36
N ILE A 32 -11.80 6.97 -4.05
CA ILE A 32 -12.27 5.62 -4.35
C ILE A 32 -12.07 4.76 -3.11
N PRO A 33 -12.70 3.57 -3.05
CA PRO A 33 -12.58 2.73 -1.86
C PRO A 33 -11.13 2.49 -1.45
N GLY A 34 -10.86 2.60 -0.14
CA GLY A 34 -9.54 2.38 0.41
C GLY A 34 -8.57 3.53 0.27
N LYS A 35 -8.90 4.55 -0.51
CA LYS A 35 -8.05 5.73 -0.72
C LYS A 35 -6.61 5.35 -0.99
N PRO A 36 -6.32 4.78 -2.18
CA PRO A 36 -4.96 4.37 -2.52
C PRO A 36 -3.95 5.51 -2.41
N ASP A 37 -2.71 5.14 -2.17
CA ASP A 37 -1.63 6.10 -2.00
C ASP A 37 -1.20 6.75 -3.30
N VAL A 38 -1.32 6.01 -4.40
CA VAL A 38 -0.98 6.49 -5.73
C VAL A 38 -2.06 5.98 -6.69
N VAL A 39 -2.61 6.88 -7.50
CA VAL A 39 -3.70 6.50 -8.42
C VAL A 39 -3.41 7.04 -9.81
N PHE A 40 -3.66 6.20 -10.80
CA PHE A 40 -3.62 6.59 -12.21
C PHE A 40 -5.03 6.39 -12.78
N PRO A 41 -5.90 7.40 -12.68
CA PRO A 41 -7.31 7.22 -13.04
C PRO A 41 -7.55 6.83 -14.49
N GLY A 42 -6.76 7.39 -15.40
CA GLY A 42 -6.91 7.08 -16.81
C GLY A 42 -6.67 5.61 -17.13
N GLU A 43 -5.72 5.01 -16.44
CA GLU A 43 -5.37 3.60 -16.62
C GLU A 43 -6.06 2.68 -15.63
N LYS A 44 -6.79 3.26 -14.68
CA LYS A 44 -7.44 2.53 -13.60
C LYS A 44 -6.46 1.68 -12.79
N ILE A 45 -5.37 2.30 -12.37
CA ILE A 45 -4.37 1.66 -11.53
C ILE A 45 -4.42 2.28 -10.15
N ALA A 46 -4.49 1.44 -9.12
CA ALA A 46 -4.49 1.86 -7.72
C ALA A 46 -3.33 1.19 -7.01
N VAL A 47 -2.42 1.99 -6.45
CA VAL A 47 -1.26 1.46 -5.74
C VAL A 47 -1.41 1.78 -4.26
N PHE A 48 -1.36 0.72 -3.44
CA PHE A 48 -1.39 0.83 -1.99
C PHE A 48 0.00 0.56 -1.43
N VAL A 49 0.40 1.39 -0.46
CA VAL A 49 1.66 1.15 0.26
C VAL A 49 1.27 0.72 1.67
N HIS A 50 1.44 -0.56 1.98
CA HIS A 50 0.99 -1.13 3.24
C HIS A 50 2.12 -1.32 4.24
N GLY A 51 1.88 -0.88 5.49
CA GLY A 51 2.77 -1.19 6.60
C GLY A 51 2.52 -2.63 7.04
N CYS A 52 3.60 -3.39 7.22
CA CYS A 52 3.48 -4.82 7.49
C CYS A 52 2.75 -5.13 8.80
N PHE A 53 2.97 -4.32 9.82
CA PHE A 53 2.32 -4.52 11.10
C PHE A 53 0.80 -4.39 10.99
N TRP A 54 0.34 -3.29 10.38
CA TRP A 54 -1.09 -2.97 10.34
C TRP A 54 -1.89 -3.89 9.44
N HIS A 55 -1.24 -4.54 8.50
CA HIS A 55 -1.93 -5.39 7.53
C HIS A 55 -1.60 -6.88 7.67
N LEU A 56 -0.99 -7.27 8.79
CA LEU A 56 -0.67 -8.66 9.09
C LEU A 56 0.03 -9.36 7.94
N HIS A 57 1.09 -8.71 7.45
CA HIS A 57 1.82 -9.26 6.32
C HIS A 57 2.55 -10.56 6.63
N GLY A 58 2.94 -10.74 7.92
CA GLY A 58 3.60 -11.98 8.33
C GLY A 58 5.09 -12.03 8.05
N CYS A 59 5.70 -10.90 7.74
CA CYS A 59 7.15 -10.83 7.52
C CYS A 59 7.86 -10.51 8.83
N LYS A 60 9.20 -10.47 8.78
CA LYS A 60 9.99 -10.23 9.99
C LYS A 60 9.77 -8.84 10.61
N TYR A 61 9.24 -7.90 9.85
CA TYR A 61 8.94 -6.57 10.36
C TYR A 61 7.55 -6.47 10.97
N SER A 62 6.77 -7.55 10.91
CA SER A 62 5.40 -7.59 11.39
C SER A 62 5.36 -8.22 12.79
N THR A 63 5.94 -7.52 13.75
CA THR A 63 6.05 -8.01 15.12
C THR A 63 4.72 -7.86 15.85
N PHE A 64 4.20 -8.97 16.39
CA PHE A 64 2.95 -8.95 17.12
C PHE A 64 3.19 -8.49 18.56
N PRO A 65 2.36 -7.60 19.10
CA PRO A 65 2.51 -7.12 20.48
C PRO A 65 2.34 -8.24 21.50
N LYS A 66 3.07 -8.14 22.61
CA LYS A 66 2.99 -9.13 23.67
C LYS A 66 1.96 -8.79 24.73
N THR A 67 1.47 -7.55 24.76
CA THR A 67 0.45 -7.12 25.70
C THR A 67 -0.82 -6.79 24.94
N ASN A 68 -1.96 -6.97 25.61
CA ASN A 68 -3.28 -6.73 25.00
C ASN A 68 -3.45 -7.50 23.69
N VAL A 69 -3.03 -8.76 23.72
CA VAL A 69 -3.01 -9.60 22.51
C VAL A 69 -4.39 -9.66 21.84
N SER A 70 -5.43 -9.90 22.62
CA SER A 70 -6.79 -10.01 22.05
C SER A 70 -7.22 -8.73 21.34
N PHE A 71 -6.92 -7.58 21.94
CA PHE A 71 -7.26 -6.29 21.35
C PHE A 71 -6.58 -6.11 20.00
N TRP A 72 -5.26 -6.34 19.96
CA TRP A 72 -4.50 -6.18 18.73
C TRP A 72 -4.88 -7.21 17.67
N GLU A 73 -5.11 -8.44 18.12
CA GLU A 73 -5.51 -9.50 17.19
C GLU A 73 -6.80 -9.13 16.47
N ASN A 74 -7.81 -8.69 17.23
CA ASN A 74 -9.09 -8.31 16.63
C ASN A 74 -8.94 -7.10 15.70
N LYS A 75 -8.18 -6.10 16.13
CA LYS A 75 -8.00 -4.90 15.33
C LYS A 75 -7.29 -5.19 14.01
N LEU A 76 -6.21 -5.97 14.07
CA LEU A 76 -5.44 -6.27 12.87
C LEU A 76 -6.18 -7.20 11.93
N LYS A 77 -6.96 -8.13 12.46
CA LYS A 77 -7.78 -9.00 11.62
C LYS A 77 -8.85 -8.20 10.88
N LYS A 78 -9.45 -7.23 11.56
CA LYS A 78 -10.44 -6.36 10.91
C LYS A 78 -9.81 -5.54 9.80
N ASN A 79 -8.59 -5.06 10.02
CA ASN A 79 -7.89 -4.30 9.00
C ASN A 79 -7.59 -5.16 7.77
N LYS A 80 -7.16 -6.39 8.00
CA LYS A 80 -6.86 -7.31 6.91
C LYS A 80 -8.09 -7.66 6.11
N GLU A 81 -9.21 -7.89 6.81
CA GLU A 81 -10.48 -8.20 6.14
C GLU A 81 -10.96 -7.02 5.33
N ARG A 82 -10.83 -5.81 5.86
CA ARG A 82 -11.21 -4.60 5.12
C ARG A 82 -10.37 -4.45 3.86
N ASP A 83 -9.05 -4.70 3.96
CA ASP A 83 -8.17 -4.62 2.80
C ASP A 83 -8.61 -5.58 1.70
N ARG A 84 -9.00 -6.79 2.09
CA ARG A 84 -9.47 -7.79 1.13
C ARG A 84 -10.74 -7.34 0.43
N ILE A 85 -11.70 -6.82 1.20
CA ILE A 85 -12.96 -6.33 0.66
C ILE A 85 -12.72 -5.18 -0.30
N ILE A 86 -11.85 -4.25 0.08
CA ILE A 86 -11.52 -3.09 -0.76
C ILE A 86 -10.91 -3.54 -2.08
N GLU A 87 -9.98 -4.47 -2.02
CA GLU A 87 -9.33 -4.97 -3.22
C GLU A 87 -10.35 -5.65 -4.13
N GLU A 88 -11.26 -6.42 -3.57
CA GLU A 88 -12.31 -7.08 -4.36
C GLU A 88 -13.23 -6.07 -5.01
N GLN A 89 -13.60 -5.01 -4.27
CA GLN A 89 -14.45 -3.96 -4.81
C GLN A 89 -13.78 -3.26 -5.98
N LEU A 90 -12.51 -2.91 -5.84
CA LEU A 90 -11.79 -2.22 -6.90
C LEU A 90 -11.62 -3.10 -8.12
N ASN A 91 -11.30 -4.37 -7.92
CA ASN A 91 -11.18 -5.31 -9.03
C ASN A 91 -12.51 -5.45 -9.78
N ALA A 92 -13.62 -5.49 -9.04
CA ALA A 92 -14.93 -5.60 -9.64
C ALA A 92 -15.29 -4.38 -10.48
N GLU A 93 -14.73 -3.21 -10.13
CA GLU A 93 -14.95 -1.98 -10.86
C GLU A 93 -13.95 -1.76 -11.99
N GLY A 94 -13.11 -2.75 -12.24
CA GLY A 94 -12.15 -2.67 -13.33
C GLY A 94 -10.81 -2.05 -12.98
N TRP A 95 -10.54 -1.85 -11.70
CA TRP A 95 -9.27 -1.30 -11.25
C TRP A 95 -8.20 -2.38 -11.15
N ASN A 96 -6.97 -1.99 -11.49
CA ASN A 96 -5.80 -2.84 -11.31
C ASN A 96 -5.15 -2.43 -9.99
N VAL A 97 -5.10 -3.34 -9.04
CA VAL A 97 -4.61 -3.05 -7.69
C VAL A 97 -3.21 -3.62 -7.52
N TYR A 98 -2.30 -2.79 -7.04
CA TYR A 98 -0.95 -3.22 -6.72
C TYR A 98 -0.61 -2.83 -5.30
N ILE A 99 -0.06 -3.76 -4.53
CA ILE A 99 0.27 -3.52 -3.13
C ILE A 99 1.78 -3.55 -2.95
N VAL A 100 2.33 -2.45 -2.42
CA VAL A 100 3.75 -2.36 -2.08
C VAL A 100 3.86 -2.55 -0.57
N TRP A 101 4.65 -3.53 -0.15
CA TRP A 101 4.84 -3.79 1.27
C TRP A 101 6.07 -3.08 1.80
N GLU A 102 5.96 -2.54 3.01
CA GLU A 102 7.04 -1.80 3.65
C GLU A 102 8.32 -2.62 3.75
N CYS A 103 8.20 -3.91 4.03
CA CYS A 103 9.37 -4.77 4.15
C CYS A 103 10.15 -4.88 2.85
N GLU A 104 9.45 -4.88 1.73
CA GLU A 104 10.10 -4.94 0.42
C GLU A 104 10.92 -3.69 0.16
N LEU A 105 10.38 -2.54 0.56
CA LEU A 105 11.11 -1.28 0.43
C LEU A 105 12.34 -1.25 1.33
N LYS A 106 12.24 -1.85 2.51
CA LYS A 106 13.37 -1.86 3.45
C LYS A 106 14.47 -2.82 3.02
N GLU A 107 14.09 -3.99 2.50
CA GLU A 107 15.08 -5.02 2.14
C GLU A 107 15.75 -4.77 0.81
N ASN A 108 15.01 -4.28 -0.17
CA ASN A 108 15.59 -4.02 -1.48
C ASN A 108 14.77 -2.94 -2.20
N ARG A 109 15.02 -1.71 -1.80
CA ARG A 109 14.26 -0.56 -2.31
C ARG A 109 14.29 -0.47 -3.83
N GLY A 110 15.47 -0.55 -4.42
CA GLY A 110 15.61 -0.40 -5.87
C GLY A 110 14.80 -1.42 -6.64
N LYS A 111 14.92 -2.68 -6.25
CA LYS A 111 14.22 -3.75 -6.92
C LYS A 111 12.71 -3.63 -6.74
N CYS A 112 12.27 -3.26 -5.55
CA CYS A 112 10.87 -3.07 -5.25
C CYS A 112 10.27 -1.97 -6.11
N LEU A 113 10.95 -0.84 -6.20
CA LEU A 113 10.48 0.29 -6.99
C LEU A 113 10.45 -0.03 -8.48
N GLU A 114 11.44 -0.78 -8.96
CA GLU A 114 11.44 -1.22 -10.35
C GLU A 114 10.25 -2.10 -10.68
N LYS A 115 9.86 -2.96 -9.75
CA LYS A 115 8.69 -3.83 -9.94
C LYS A 115 7.42 -3.01 -10.05
N VAL A 116 7.27 -1.99 -9.21
CA VAL A 116 6.11 -1.12 -9.25
C VAL A 116 6.05 -0.40 -10.60
N LEU A 117 7.17 0.18 -11.01
CA LEU A 117 7.25 0.88 -12.28
C LEU A 117 6.91 -0.03 -13.45
N LYS A 118 7.45 -1.23 -13.45
CA LYS A 118 7.21 -2.19 -14.51
C LYS A 118 5.74 -2.58 -14.58
N TYR A 119 5.12 -2.78 -13.43
CA TYR A 119 3.70 -3.12 -13.38
C TYR A 119 2.86 -2.01 -14.01
N ILE A 120 3.14 -0.77 -13.64
CA ILE A 120 2.41 0.38 -14.16
C ILE A 120 2.59 0.49 -15.67
N LYS A 121 3.83 0.41 -16.15
CA LYS A 121 4.11 0.55 -17.57
C LYS A 121 3.51 -0.57 -18.39
N ASN A 122 3.45 -1.77 -17.85
CA ASN A 122 2.87 -2.90 -18.58
C ASN A 122 1.34 -2.83 -18.62
N THR A 123 0.74 -2.09 -17.71
CA THR A 123 -0.71 -1.95 -17.65
C THR A 123 -1.22 -0.80 -18.54
N ILE A 124 -0.38 0.19 -18.74
CA ILE A 124 -0.73 1.37 -19.56
C ILE A 124 -0.81 1.00 -21.08
#